data_0e99a5d123b95a8bc6b46440c3db7c0f
#
_entry.id   0e99a5d123b95a8bc6b46440c3db7c0f
#
_cell.length_a   1.000
_cell.length_b   1.000
_cell.length_c   1.000
_cell.angle_alpha   90.00
_cell.angle_beta   90.00
_cell.angle_gamma   90.00
#
_symmetry.space_group_name_H-M   'P 1'
#
loop_
_entity.id
_entity.type
_entity.pdbx_description
1 polymer ?
#
loop_
_entity_poly.entity_id
_entity_poly.type
_entity_poly.pdbx_seq_one_letter_code
_entity_poly.pdbx_strand_id
1 'polypeptide(L)'
;MQRKFKLNVQLVVEAVLLLAMLFGILAYFTHQTLRREAVRDAEQTLEGTMLSIDNILLGVEQATGKIYDDLLGHLDDPDRMFAYSRSLVESNANIVGCAICFKPGYYPGKDLFMAYTHRKSSAPEDRSTLVTAETFTDRPYTEQVWYAEPMNTGHVGWIDPLKGSATETEPLVTFCLPFSDKGGERIGVIAVDMSIQQLSQIILSSKPSENGYGVLLGQNGSYIVHPDKRKLTDPNIYSQKNRNVDPTEIEAARAMVAGESGMKKFRRDDGDWYVFYQPFKRVDWDGKAHGSMNWSVGVVGPEDDIFGMHNILLWQVFIIAVGGILLFFVLCSWIIRRQLKPMRRLADSARHIAEGNYNEMLPFTQRRDEIGLLQERFKKMQRSLQKQVDDLKEETQRLSQYGGELRSACDKTIENDAVKTSLLRYMTDQMTVHAEHIDKSTTKLCNGYRDLSRKEIDQQVDTIQHHSLALVELLRLVGRYAENGIRKGGRP
;
A
#
# COMPACT_ATOMS: atom_id res chain seq x y z
N MET A 1 25.43 -49.92 -9.87
CA MET A 1 24.56 -49.24 -10.87
C MET A 1 23.45 -48.40 -10.28
N GLN A 2 22.81 -48.80 -9.20
CA GLN A 2 21.75 -48.05 -8.50
C GLN A 2 22.23 -46.66 -7.93
N ARG A 3 23.50 -46.50 -7.60
CA ARG A 3 24.04 -45.25 -7.00
C ARG A 3 24.06 -44.03 -7.98
N LYS A 4 24.35 -44.28 -9.30
CA LYS A 4 24.37 -43.18 -10.31
C LYS A 4 22.98 -42.72 -10.74
N PHE A 5 21.95 -43.60 -10.62
CA PHE A 5 20.57 -43.21 -10.88
C PHE A 5 20.02 -42.32 -9.75
N LYS A 6 20.46 -42.57 -8.51
CA LYS A 6 20.12 -41.72 -7.37
C LYS A 6 20.73 -40.30 -7.53
N LEU A 7 21.96 -40.18 -8.04
CA LEU A 7 22.64 -38.90 -8.18
C LEU A 7 21.91 -37.93 -9.15
N ASN A 8 21.44 -38.45 -10.29
CA ASN A 8 20.73 -37.61 -11.28
C ASN A 8 19.33 -37.21 -10.84
N VAL A 9 18.62 -38.11 -10.14
CA VAL A 9 17.33 -37.79 -9.51
C VAL A 9 17.55 -36.82 -8.36
N GLN A 10 18.64 -36.96 -7.62
CA GLN A 10 18.99 -36.09 -6.52
C GLN A 10 19.28 -34.66 -7.01
N LEU A 11 20.06 -34.49 -8.09
CA LEU A 11 20.32 -33.18 -8.70
C LEU A 11 19.05 -32.47 -9.20
N VAL A 12 18.11 -33.24 -9.79
CA VAL A 12 16.80 -32.66 -10.20
C VAL A 12 15.99 -32.24 -8.98
N VAL A 13 15.97 -33.06 -7.93
CA VAL A 13 15.27 -32.74 -6.69
C VAL A 13 15.90 -31.51 -6.03
N GLU A 14 17.22 -31.42 -5.97
CA GLU A 14 17.94 -30.25 -5.43
C GLU A 14 17.65 -28.98 -6.24
N ALA A 15 17.65 -29.07 -7.58
CA ALA A 15 17.31 -27.93 -8.45
C ALA A 15 15.85 -27.49 -8.27
N VAL A 16 14.92 -28.44 -8.11
CA VAL A 16 13.49 -28.15 -7.83
C VAL A 16 13.32 -27.52 -6.45
N LEU A 17 14.06 -28.01 -5.44
CA LEU A 17 14.02 -27.43 -4.09
C LEU A 17 14.59 -26.01 -4.06
N LEU A 18 15.69 -25.77 -4.77
CA LEU A 18 16.26 -24.40 -4.91
C LEU A 18 15.27 -23.45 -5.61
N LEU A 19 14.63 -23.92 -6.67
CA LEU A 19 13.63 -23.13 -7.38
C LEU A 19 12.40 -22.84 -6.49
N ALA A 20 11.93 -23.84 -5.76
CA ALA A 20 10.84 -23.69 -4.80
C ALA A 20 11.19 -22.71 -3.67
N MET A 21 12.42 -22.77 -3.16
CA MET A 21 12.94 -21.82 -2.18
C MET A 21 12.98 -20.40 -2.74
N LEU A 22 13.47 -20.23 -3.95
CA LEU A 22 13.53 -18.93 -4.63
C LEU A 22 12.11 -18.33 -4.80
N PHE A 23 11.16 -19.14 -5.25
CA PHE A 23 9.75 -18.72 -5.37
C PHE A 23 9.13 -18.41 -4.00
N GLY A 24 9.46 -19.17 -2.97
CA GLY A 24 9.01 -18.89 -1.60
C GLY A 24 9.53 -17.55 -1.08
N ILE A 25 10.80 -17.27 -1.32
CA ILE A 25 11.42 -15.98 -0.96
C ILE A 25 10.76 -14.85 -1.76
N LEU A 26 10.59 -15.01 -3.06
CA LEU A 26 9.93 -14.01 -3.90
C LEU A 26 8.49 -13.74 -3.45
N ALA A 27 7.71 -14.78 -3.17
CA ALA A 27 6.34 -14.66 -2.68
C ALA A 27 6.28 -13.93 -1.32
N TYR A 28 7.22 -14.24 -0.42
CA TYR A 28 7.33 -13.57 0.88
C TYR A 28 7.60 -12.06 0.71
N PHE A 29 8.59 -11.69 -0.11
CA PHE A 29 8.91 -10.29 -0.36
C PHE A 29 7.76 -9.56 -1.09
N THR A 30 7.13 -10.20 -2.06
CA THR A 30 5.97 -9.64 -2.75
C THR A 30 4.82 -9.40 -1.77
N HIS A 31 4.51 -10.37 -0.92
CA HIS A 31 3.48 -10.21 0.12
C HIS A 31 3.78 -9.03 1.06
N GLN A 32 5.02 -8.93 1.52
CA GLN A 32 5.41 -7.83 2.41
C GLN A 32 5.35 -6.46 1.72
N THR A 33 5.78 -6.39 0.46
CA THR A 33 5.74 -5.14 -0.32
C THR A 33 4.32 -4.68 -0.57
N LEU A 34 3.46 -5.59 -1.03
CA LEU A 34 2.05 -5.31 -1.30
C LEU A 34 1.32 -4.83 -0.04
N ARG A 35 1.55 -5.50 1.09
CA ARG A 35 0.95 -5.09 2.36
C ARG A 35 1.41 -3.69 2.80
N ARG A 36 2.69 -3.37 2.61
CA ARG A 36 3.22 -2.03 2.89
C ARG A 36 2.62 -0.97 1.98
N GLU A 37 2.40 -1.30 0.72
CA GLU A 37 1.81 -0.41 -0.26
C GLU A 37 0.35 -0.08 0.10
N ALA A 38 -0.45 -1.09 0.45
CA ALA A 38 -1.83 -0.89 0.90
C ALA A 38 -1.93 -0.02 2.18
N VAL A 39 -1.03 -0.25 3.15
CA VAL A 39 -0.95 0.59 4.34
C VAL A 39 -0.60 2.04 3.97
N ARG A 40 0.38 2.22 3.11
CA ARG A 40 0.81 3.53 2.65
C ARG A 40 -0.28 4.29 1.89
N ASP A 41 -1.05 3.61 1.06
CA ASP A 41 -2.18 4.21 0.33
C ASP A 41 -3.27 4.69 1.30
N ALA A 42 -3.56 3.91 2.34
CA ALA A 42 -4.50 4.31 3.39
C ALA A 42 -3.97 5.49 4.22
N GLU A 43 -2.67 5.52 4.54
CA GLU A 43 -2.01 6.65 5.22
C GLU A 43 -2.02 7.91 4.35
N GLN A 44 -1.78 7.80 3.05
CA GLN A 44 -1.88 8.93 2.11
C GLN A 44 -3.30 9.47 2.01
N THR A 45 -4.30 8.59 2.01
CA THR A 45 -5.70 9.00 2.05
C THR A 45 -6.01 9.77 3.33
N LEU A 46 -5.51 9.31 4.47
CA LEU A 46 -5.63 9.98 5.76
C LEU A 46 -4.97 11.37 5.76
N GLU A 47 -3.72 11.47 5.28
CA GLU A 47 -3.00 12.74 5.17
C GLU A 47 -3.71 13.73 4.24
N GLY A 48 -4.18 13.26 3.08
CA GLY A 48 -4.96 14.07 2.14
C GLY A 48 -6.25 14.60 2.76
N THR A 49 -6.92 13.78 3.57
CA THR A 49 -8.11 14.17 4.33
C THR A 49 -7.79 15.25 5.34
N MET A 50 -6.73 15.07 6.12
CA MET A 50 -6.29 16.04 7.11
C MET A 50 -5.95 17.39 6.48
N LEU A 51 -5.20 17.39 5.38
CA LEU A 51 -4.88 18.61 4.63
C LEU A 51 -6.13 19.33 4.10
N SER A 52 -7.12 18.55 3.65
CA SER A 52 -8.38 19.11 3.16
C SER A 52 -9.19 19.78 4.28
N ILE A 53 -9.23 19.15 5.45
CA ILE A 53 -9.85 19.72 6.65
C ILE A 53 -9.11 21.00 7.06
N ASP A 54 -7.78 20.94 7.15
CA ASP A 54 -6.93 22.06 7.57
C ASP A 54 -7.10 23.28 6.67
N ASN A 55 -7.15 23.07 5.36
CA ASN A 55 -7.36 24.15 4.39
C ASN A 55 -8.69 24.86 4.58
N ILE A 56 -9.76 24.13 4.91
CA ILE A 56 -11.07 24.73 5.17
C ILE A 56 -11.05 25.54 6.46
N LEU A 57 -10.51 24.98 7.53
CA LEU A 57 -10.41 25.66 8.82
C LEU A 57 -9.56 26.93 8.70
N LEU A 58 -8.41 26.81 8.03
CA LEU A 58 -7.52 27.94 7.76
C LEU A 58 -8.22 29.05 6.94
N GLY A 59 -9.04 28.65 5.97
CA GLY A 59 -9.83 29.61 5.18
C GLY A 59 -10.81 30.42 6.02
N VAL A 60 -11.44 29.80 7.03
CA VAL A 60 -12.33 30.48 7.99
C VAL A 60 -11.53 31.41 8.90
N GLU A 61 -10.42 30.97 9.44
CA GLU A 61 -9.53 31.76 10.29
C GLU A 61 -8.99 32.99 9.58
N GLN A 62 -8.51 32.80 8.34
CA GLN A 62 -8.00 33.91 7.52
C GLN A 62 -9.10 34.94 7.19
N ALA A 63 -10.30 34.46 6.88
CA ALA A 63 -11.45 35.33 6.65
C ALA A 63 -11.77 36.17 7.90
N THR A 64 -11.76 35.50 9.08
CA THR A 64 -11.98 36.16 10.37
C THR A 64 -10.88 37.21 10.68
N GLY A 65 -9.62 36.82 10.46
CA GLY A 65 -8.47 37.72 10.69
C GLY A 65 -8.48 39.00 9.84
N LYS A 66 -8.94 38.91 8.59
CA LYS A 66 -9.06 40.09 7.72
C LYS A 66 -10.03 41.12 8.27
N ILE A 67 -11.09 40.69 8.94
CA ILE A 67 -12.11 41.61 9.51
C ILE A 67 -11.70 42.08 10.89
N TYR A 68 -10.92 41.31 11.63
CA TYR A 68 -10.53 41.57 13.00
C TYR A 68 -9.87 42.93 13.19
N ASP A 69 -8.87 43.29 12.37
CA ASP A 69 -8.13 44.52 12.49
C ASP A 69 -9.02 45.76 12.21
N ASP A 70 -9.90 45.65 11.21
CA ASP A 70 -10.82 46.73 10.86
C ASP A 70 -11.90 46.89 11.93
N LEU A 71 -12.42 45.81 12.49
CA LEU A 71 -13.38 45.77 13.59
C LEU A 71 -12.84 46.52 14.82
N LEU A 72 -11.56 46.28 15.18
CA LEU A 72 -10.93 46.96 16.32
C LEU A 72 -10.86 48.45 16.15
N GLY A 73 -10.86 48.97 14.92
CA GLY A 73 -10.91 50.42 14.62
C GLY A 73 -12.28 51.05 14.80
N HIS A 74 -13.37 50.25 14.93
CA HIS A 74 -14.75 50.74 14.90
C HIS A 74 -15.63 50.14 16.00
N LEU A 75 -15.05 49.90 17.17
CA LEU A 75 -15.74 49.25 18.31
C LEU A 75 -16.89 50.10 18.89
N ASP A 76 -16.95 51.39 18.60
CA ASP A 76 -17.96 52.33 19.03
C ASP A 76 -19.22 52.36 18.15
N ASP A 77 -19.20 51.67 17.00
CA ASP A 77 -20.31 51.66 16.03
C ASP A 77 -21.01 50.28 15.99
N PRO A 78 -22.14 50.12 16.72
CA PRO A 78 -22.86 48.85 16.78
C PRO A 78 -23.46 48.42 15.43
N ASP A 79 -23.82 49.36 14.55
CA ASP A 79 -24.41 49.03 13.26
C ASP A 79 -23.39 48.44 12.32
N ARG A 80 -22.14 48.83 12.43
CA ARG A 80 -21.01 48.20 11.69
C ARG A 80 -20.77 46.77 12.10
N MET A 81 -21.04 46.38 13.33
CA MET A 81 -20.88 45.00 13.79
C MET A 81 -21.76 44.06 12.98
N PHE A 82 -22.98 44.46 12.63
CA PHE A 82 -23.85 43.68 11.73
C PHE A 82 -23.27 43.64 10.31
N ALA A 83 -22.69 44.70 9.82
CA ALA A 83 -22.04 44.72 8.50
C ALA A 83 -20.81 43.79 8.47
N TYR A 84 -19.99 43.79 9.52
CA TYR A 84 -18.85 42.85 9.67
C TYR A 84 -19.29 41.40 9.75
N SER A 85 -20.27 41.10 10.60
CA SER A 85 -20.83 39.78 10.72
C SER A 85 -21.36 39.25 9.36
N ARG A 86 -22.07 40.10 8.61
CA ARG A 86 -22.59 39.77 7.29
C ARG A 86 -21.46 39.57 6.28
N SER A 87 -20.51 40.49 6.22
CA SER A 87 -19.36 40.44 5.31
C SER A 87 -18.54 39.16 5.51
N LEU A 88 -18.39 38.75 6.77
CA LEU A 88 -17.67 37.50 7.09
C LEU A 88 -18.38 36.26 6.56
N VAL A 89 -19.69 36.17 6.74
CA VAL A 89 -20.49 35.07 6.21
C VAL A 89 -20.48 35.06 4.67
N GLU A 90 -20.49 36.23 4.03
CA GLU A 90 -20.43 36.35 2.57
C GLU A 90 -19.04 36.01 2.01
N SER A 91 -17.96 36.29 2.75
CA SER A 91 -16.58 36.16 2.28
C SER A 91 -16.14 34.70 2.07
N ASN A 92 -16.73 33.74 2.77
CA ASN A 92 -16.33 32.34 2.69
C ASN A 92 -17.58 31.42 2.69
N ALA A 93 -17.71 30.60 1.65
CA ALA A 93 -18.85 29.68 1.50
C ALA A 93 -18.94 28.62 2.62
N ASN A 94 -17.86 28.36 3.34
CA ASN A 94 -17.83 27.42 4.45
C ASN A 94 -18.40 28.00 5.76
N ILE A 95 -18.53 29.32 5.83
CA ILE A 95 -19.09 30.01 6.98
C ILE A 95 -20.60 30.02 6.84
N VAL A 96 -21.30 29.44 7.83
CA VAL A 96 -22.75 29.39 7.89
C VAL A 96 -23.33 30.44 8.84
N GLY A 97 -22.55 30.91 9.79
CA GLY A 97 -22.95 31.97 10.72
C GLY A 97 -21.75 32.75 11.28
N CYS A 98 -22.00 33.95 11.71
CA CYS A 98 -21.04 34.77 12.46
C CYS A 98 -21.76 35.59 13.51
N ALA A 99 -21.31 35.47 14.76
CA ALA A 99 -21.74 36.28 15.87
C ALA A 99 -20.58 37.14 16.37
N ILE A 100 -20.81 38.46 16.49
CA ILE A 100 -19.90 39.41 17.13
C ILE A 100 -20.58 39.84 18.43
N CYS A 101 -20.05 39.35 19.55
CA CYS A 101 -20.67 39.52 20.86
C CYS A 101 -19.78 40.37 21.77
N PHE A 102 -20.37 41.28 22.50
CA PHE A 102 -19.67 42.11 23.45
C PHE A 102 -20.00 41.75 24.90
N LYS A 103 -19.17 42.15 25.83
CA LYS A 103 -19.43 42.00 27.27
C LYS A 103 -20.70 42.75 27.64
N PRO A 104 -21.47 42.27 28.66
CA PRO A 104 -22.66 42.91 29.11
C PRO A 104 -22.45 44.41 29.42
N GLY A 105 -23.39 45.25 28.99
CA GLY A 105 -23.33 46.70 29.24
C GLY A 105 -22.25 47.49 28.49
N TYR A 106 -21.63 46.89 27.47
CA TYR A 106 -20.59 47.59 26.67
C TYR A 106 -21.15 48.79 25.89
N TYR A 107 -22.31 48.61 25.27
CA TYR A 107 -22.98 49.73 24.60
C TYR A 107 -24.03 50.37 25.52
N PRO A 108 -24.07 51.72 25.63
CA PRO A 108 -25.09 52.39 26.44
C PRO A 108 -26.48 52.01 26.04
N GLY A 109 -27.30 51.63 27.05
CA GLY A 109 -28.71 51.25 26.84
C GLY A 109 -28.95 49.87 26.28
N LYS A 110 -27.90 49.01 26.13
CA LYS A 110 -28.01 47.62 25.76
C LYS A 110 -27.40 46.73 26.85
N ASP A 111 -28.19 45.96 27.55
CA ASP A 111 -27.68 45.03 28.56
C ASP A 111 -26.83 43.93 27.92
N LEU A 112 -27.26 43.44 26.77
CA LEU A 112 -26.51 42.48 25.92
C LEU A 112 -26.51 42.97 24.49
N PHE A 113 -25.39 42.75 23.78
CA PHE A 113 -25.30 43.09 22.38
C PHE A 113 -24.60 41.97 21.60
N MET A 114 -25.29 41.46 20.59
CA MET A 114 -24.78 40.50 19.64
C MET A 114 -25.23 40.85 18.23
N ALA A 115 -24.30 41.01 17.33
CA ALA A 115 -24.56 41.11 15.91
C ALA A 115 -24.40 39.72 15.29
N TYR A 116 -25.49 39.07 14.98
CA TYR A 116 -25.49 37.71 14.44
C TYR A 116 -26.06 37.68 13.02
N THR A 117 -25.29 37.11 12.09
CA THR A 117 -25.75 36.86 10.73
C THR A 117 -25.53 35.38 10.42
N HIS A 118 -26.52 34.73 9.88
CA HIS A 118 -26.42 33.33 9.50
C HIS A 118 -27.14 33.04 8.17
N ARG A 119 -26.75 31.96 7.52
CA ARG A 119 -27.43 31.43 6.34
C ARG A 119 -28.72 30.76 6.77
N LYS A 120 -29.82 30.99 6.04
CA LYS A 120 -31.11 30.40 6.32
C LYS A 120 -31.10 28.87 6.21
N SER A 121 -30.25 28.35 5.33
CA SER A 121 -30.06 26.93 5.11
C SER A 121 -28.59 26.63 4.87
N SER A 122 -28.09 25.51 5.38
CA SER A 122 -26.77 24.96 5.05
C SER A 122 -26.72 24.29 3.67
N ALA A 123 -27.88 24.05 3.04
CA ALA A 123 -27.96 23.45 1.72
C ALA A 123 -27.34 24.34 0.64
N PRO A 124 -26.53 23.79 -0.30
CA PRO A 124 -25.84 24.59 -1.32
C PRO A 124 -26.75 25.45 -2.18
N GLU A 125 -27.99 25.00 -2.38
CA GLU A 125 -28.97 25.63 -3.27
C GLU A 125 -29.61 26.90 -2.69
N ASP A 126 -29.63 27.06 -1.33
CA ASP A 126 -30.27 28.18 -0.64
C ASP A 126 -29.30 29.01 0.21
N ARG A 127 -27.99 28.92 -0.06
CA ARG A 127 -26.95 29.62 0.70
C ARG A 127 -26.92 31.13 0.54
N SER A 128 -27.66 31.69 -0.42
CA SER A 128 -27.68 33.12 -0.70
C SER A 128 -28.52 33.94 0.29
N THR A 129 -29.47 33.32 0.99
CA THR A 129 -30.38 34.02 1.90
C THR A 129 -29.74 34.15 3.28
N LEU A 130 -29.32 35.36 3.64
CA LEU A 130 -28.78 35.69 4.94
C LEU A 130 -29.87 36.27 5.84
N VAL A 131 -29.86 35.83 7.07
CA VAL A 131 -30.75 36.34 8.14
C VAL A 131 -29.86 37.00 9.19
N THR A 132 -30.27 38.17 9.61
CA THR A 132 -29.60 38.91 10.71
C THR A 132 -30.48 38.87 11.93
N ALA A 133 -29.94 38.55 13.09
CA ALA A 133 -30.65 38.44 14.36
C ALA A 133 -29.83 39.05 15.51
N GLU A 134 -30.49 39.43 16.56
CA GLU A 134 -29.85 39.90 17.81
C GLU A 134 -29.75 38.81 18.87
N THR A 135 -30.30 37.63 18.60
CA THR A 135 -30.31 36.47 19.51
C THR A 135 -30.03 35.18 18.74
N PHE A 136 -29.30 34.24 19.36
CA PHE A 136 -28.96 32.97 18.79
C PHE A 136 -29.90 31.83 19.25
N THR A 137 -30.28 31.87 20.54
CA THR A 137 -31.16 30.87 21.20
C THR A 137 -31.95 31.55 22.31
N ASP A 138 -32.84 30.79 22.98
CA ASP A 138 -33.57 31.26 24.17
C ASP A 138 -32.65 31.53 25.38
N ARG A 139 -31.39 31.09 25.35
CA ARG A 139 -30.39 31.34 26.40
C ARG A 139 -29.46 32.50 26.02
N PRO A 140 -29.12 33.36 26.98
CA PRO A 140 -28.13 34.42 26.73
C PRO A 140 -26.82 33.86 26.18
N TYR A 141 -26.21 34.52 25.20
CA TYR A 141 -24.92 34.11 24.65
C TYR A 141 -23.82 34.08 25.70
N THR A 142 -23.89 34.86 26.77
CA THR A 142 -22.96 34.90 27.88
C THR A 142 -22.82 33.61 28.66
N GLU A 143 -23.85 32.75 28.59
CA GLU A 143 -23.87 31.41 29.21
C GLU A 143 -23.42 30.32 28.26
N GLN A 144 -23.19 30.66 27.00
CA GLN A 144 -22.76 29.70 25.99
C GLN A 144 -21.21 29.47 26.07
N VAL A 145 -20.81 28.23 25.89
CA VAL A 145 -19.38 27.82 25.99
C VAL A 145 -18.52 28.59 24.99
N TRP A 146 -19.00 28.77 23.75
CA TRP A 146 -18.31 29.49 22.70
C TRP A 146 -18.06 30.97 22.97
N TYR A 147 -18.76 31.58 23.93
CA TYR A 147 -18.50 32.92 24.41
C TYR A 147 -17.76 32.92 25.76
N ALA A 148 -18.22 32.13 26.73
CA ALA A 148 -17.71 32.15 28.10
C ALA A 148 -16.24 31.68 28.20
N GLU A 149 -15.88 30.63 27.46
CA GLU A 149 -14.54 30.06 27.50
C GLU A 149 -13.50 31.04 26.92
N PRO A 150 -13.64 31.57 25.69
CA PRO A 150 -12.68 32.56 25.16
C PRO A 150 -12.62 33.83 25.98
N MET A 151 -13.73 34.32 26.51
CA MET A 151 -13.73 35.50 27.38
C MET A 151 -12.93 35.30 28.66
N ASN A 152 -13.02 34.12 29.26
CA ASN A 152 -12.33 33.78 30.50
C ASN A 152 -10.83 33.47 30.28
N THR A 153 -10.54 32.68 29.26
CA THR A 153 -9.18 32.15 29.02
C THR A 153 -8.35 33.07 28.11
N GLY A 154 -8.99 33.82 27.20
CA GLY A 154 -8.33 34.50 26.10
C GLY A 154 -7.88 33.59 24.98
N HIS A 155 -8.32 32.33 25.01
CA HIS A 155 -7.91 31.34 24.03
C HIS A 155 -8.62 31.60 22.70
N VAL A 156 -7.82 31.60 21.61
CA VAL A 156 -8.31 31.62 20.25
C VAL A 156 -8.36 30.17 19.76
N GLY A 157 -9.45 29.75 19.20
CA GLY A 157 -9.52 28.39 18.69
C GLY A 157 -10.91 27.90 18.33
N TRP A 158 -10.95 26.64 17.97
CA TRP A 158 -12.17 25.96 17.60
C TRP A 158 -12.81 25.24 18.80
N ILE A 159 -14.11 25.31 18.89
CA ILE A 159 -14.89 24.63 19.92
C ILE A 159 -15.59 23.44 19.30
N ASP A 160 -15.53 22.32 20.00
CA ASP A 160 -16.21 21.08 19.61
C ASP A 160 -17.73 21.30 19.48
N PRO A 161 -18.38 20.59 18.55
CA PRO A 161 -19.81 20.72 18.36
C PRO A 161 -20.55 20.47 19.66
N LEU A 162 -21.23 21.48 20.13
CA LEU A 162 -22.14 21.34 21.25
C LEU A 162 -23.31 20.47 20.77
N LYS A 163 -23.49 19.29 21.37
CA LYS A 163 -24.69 18.49 21.19
C LYS A 163 -25.86 19.30 21.73
N GLY A 164 -26.51 20.02 20.83
CA GLY A 164 -27.55 20.97 21.19
C GLY A 164 -28.75 20.29 21.82
N SER A 165 -29.38 21.03 22.73
CA SER A 165 -30.77 20.84 23.07
C SER A 165 -31.61 20.87 21.80
N ALA A 166 -32.55 20.01 21.68
CA ALA A 166 -33.79 19.86 20.91
C ALA A 166 -34.25 20.89 19.85
N THR A 167 -33.39 21.78 19.36
CA THR A 167 -33.67 22.61 18.21
C THR A 167 -33.05 22.00 16.98
N GLU A 168 -33.79 21.89 15.90
CA GLU A 168 -33.50 21.26 14.60
C GLU A 168 -32.30 21.84 13.83
N THR A 169 -31.38 22.51 14.51
CA THR A 169 -30.18 23.07 13.88
C THR A 169 -29.08 22.01 13.79
N GLU A 170 -28.51 21.87 12.61
CA GLU A 170 -27.35 21.03 12.38
C GLU A 170 -26.24 21.40 13.37
N PRO A 171 -25.48 20.39 13.88
CA PRO A 171 -24.36 20.66 14.76
C PRO A 171 -23.31 21.51 14.04
N LEU A 172 -22.84 22.56 14.73
CA LEU A 172 -21.89 23.53 14.21
C LEU A 172 -20.55 23.39 14.93
N VAL A 173 -19.47 23.60 14.21
CA VAL A 173 -18.13 23.82 14.77
C VAL A 173 -17.87 25.30 14.75
N THR A 174 -17.47 25.87 15.86
CA THR A 174 -17.36 27.30 16.01
C THR A 174 -15.90 27.73 16.25
N PHE A 175 -15.38 28.59 15.38
CA PHE A 175 -14.11 29.28 15.61
C PHE A 175 -14.35 30.54 16.45
N CYS A 176 -13.63 30.65 17.56
CA CYS A 176 -13.79 31.75 18.51
C CYS A 176 -12.51 32.58 18.59
N LEU A 177 -12.66 33.87 18.36
CA LEU A 177 -11.60 34.86 18.43
C LEU A 177 -12.02 35.96 19.42
N PRO A 178 -11.51 35.91 20.67
CA PRO A 178 -11.74 36.99 21.62
C PRO A 178 -11.00 38.27 21.20
N PHE A 179 -11.59 39.40 21.44
CA PHE A 179 -10.99 40.71 21.16
C PHE A 179 -10.99 41.64 22.39
N SER A 180 -9.98 42.51 22.42
CA SER A 180 -9.74 43.40 23.55
C SER A 180 -9.80 44.85 23.10
N ASP A 181 -10.06 45.74 24.04
CA ASP A 181 -9.93 47.16 23.83
C ASP A 181 -8.44 47.62 23.79
N LYS A 182 -8.22 48.93 23.60
CA LYS A 182 -6.88 49.50 23.61
C LYS A 182 -6.15 49.38 24.97
N GLY A 183 -6.87 49.09 26.03
CA GLY A 183 -6.36 48.85 27.39
C GLY A 183 -5.98 47.40 27.65
N GLY A 184 -6.26 46.48 26.71
CA GLY A 184 -6.01 45.06 26.84
C GLY A 184 -7.13 44.32 27.59
N GLU A 185 -8.23 44.98 27.98
CA GLU A 185 -9.39 44.31 28.58
C GLU A 185 -10.17 43.57 27.46
N ARG A 186 -10.47 42.31 27.69
CA ARG A 186 -11.33 41.54 26.78
C ARG A 186 -12.76 42.07 26.81
N ILE A 187 -13.24 42.48 25.66
CA ILE A 187 -14.52 43.16 25.54
C ILE A 187 -15.53 42.38 24.68
N GLY A 188 -15.08 41.30 23.99
CA GLY A 188 -15.98 40.53 23.19
C GLY A 188 -15.35 39.33 22.52
N VAL A 189 -16.17 38.60 21.75
CA VAL A 189 -15.77 37.42 20.98
C VAL A 189 -16.41 37.50 19.59
N ILE A 190 -15.61 37.21 18.57
CA ILE A 190 -16.07 36.87 17.24
C ILE A 190 -16.22 35.37 17.21
N ALA A 191 -17.43 34.84 17.01
CA ALA A 191 -17.73 33.44 16.89
C ALA A 191 -18.19 33.15 15.46
N VAL A 192 -17.48 32.26 14.77
CA VAL A 192 -17.73 31.93 13.37
C VAL A 192 -18.08 30.48 13.24
N ASP A 193 -19.30 30.23 12.77
CA ASP A 193 -19.88 28.91 12.68
C ASP A 193 -19.64 28.26 11.31
N MET A 194 -19.22 27.02 11.34
CA MET A 194 -19.11 26.15 10.18
C MET A 194 -19.99 24.92 10.35
N SER A 195 -20.68 24.50 9.29
CA SER A 195 -21.50 23.29 9.29
C SER A 195 -20.65 22.03 9.31
N ILE A 196 -20.96 21.12 10.23
CA ILE A 196 -20.36 19.77 10.25
C ILE A 196 -20.68 19.00 8.97
N GLN A 197 -21.77 19.29 8.29
CA GLN A 197 -22.14 18.61 7.05
C GLN A 197 -21.07 18.78 5.97
N GLN A 198 -20.40 19.93 5.89
CA GLN A 198 -19.32 20.17 4.94
C GLN A 198 -18.06 19.34 5.29
N LEU A 199 -17.66 19.32 6.57
CA LEU A 199 -16.60 18.44 7.04
C LEU A 199 -16.94 16.97 6.80
N SER A 200 -18.19 16.58 7.08
CA SER A 200 -18.67 15.23 6.85
C SER A 200 -18.55 14.80 5.40
N GLN A 201 -18.87 15.66 4.44
CA GLN A 201 -18.74 15.34 3.02
C GLN A 201 -17.31 14.99 2.65
N ILE A 202 -16.34 15.75 3.12
CA ILE A 202 -14.93 15.50 2.85
C ILE A 202 -14.45 14.21 3.52
N ILE A 203 -14.73 14.06 4.80
CA ILE A 203 -14.28 12.92 5.59
C ILE A 203 -14.92 11.63 5.10
N LEU A 204 -16.23 11.61 4.83
CA LEU A 204 -16.93 10.44 4.33
C LEU A 204 -16.57 10.08 2.89
N SER A 205 -16.12 11.06 2.09
CA SER A 205 -15.60 10.79 0.74
C SER A 205 -14.18 10.22 0.75
N SER A 206 -13.46 10.37 1.86
CA SER A 206 -12.10 9.86 2.03
C SER A 206 -12.14 8.37 2.37
N LYS A 207 -12.04 7.56 1.33
CA LYS A 207 -12.16 6.11 1.42
C LYS A 207 -10.80 5.45 1.20
N PRO A 208 -10.30 4.65 2.14
CA PRO A 208 -9.10 3.86 1.93
C PRO A 208 -9.35 2.65 1.01
N SER A 209 -10.64 2.31 0.80
CA SER A 209 -11.09 1.22 -0.06
C SER A 209 -12.53 1.46 -0.50
N GLU A 210 -13.07 0.61 -1.38
CA GLU A 210 -14.42 0.77 -1.96
C GLU A 210 -15.52 0.86 -0.88
N ASN A 211 -15.48 -0.02 0.13
CA ASN A 211 -16.43 -0.03 1.25
C ASN A 211 -15.91 0.70 2.49
N GLY A 212 -14.76 1.37 2.38
CA GLY A 212 -14.19 2.17 3.46
C GLY A 212 -14.87 3.51 3.63
N TYR A 213 -14.58 4.18 4.74
CA TYR A 213 -15.09 5.50 5.08
C TYR A 213 -14.15 6.23 6.05
N GLY A 214 -14.25 7.55 6.07
CA GLY A 214 -13.57 8.39 7.05
C GLY A 214 -14.40 8.58 8.32
N VAL A 215 -13.73 8.85 9.42
CA VAL A 215 -14.33 9.19 10.72
C VAL A 215 -13.56 10.35 11.37
N LEU A 216 -14.27 11.11 12.19
CA LEU A 216 -13.68 12.16 13.02
C LEU A 216 -14.17 11.99 14.45
N LEU A 217 -13.24 11.87 15.38
CA LEU A 217 -13.51 11.82 16.81
C LEU A 217 -13.07 13.11 17.47
N GLY A 218 -13.89 13.61 18.40
CA GLY A 218 -13.58 14.70 19.30
C GLY A 218 -12.79 14.24 20.54
N GLN A 219 -12.32 15.19 21.31
CA GLN A 219 -11.51 14.98 22.51
C GLN A 219 -12.16 14.06 23.54
N ASN A 220 -13.48 14.11 23.69
CA ASN A 220 -14.24 13.30 24.63
C ASN A 220 -14.60 11.89 24.11
N GLY A 221 -14.11 11.50 22.91
CA GLY A 221 -14.45 10.25 22.25
C GLY A 221 -15.82 10.23 21.61
N SER A 222 -16.45 11.39 21.40
CA SER A 222 -17.68 11.49 20.61
C SER A 222 -17.34 11.47 19.13
N TYR A 223 -18.16 10.79 18.33
CA TYR A 223 -18.07 10.92 16.88
C TYR A 223 -18.60 12.29 16.45
N ILE A 224 -17.74 13.07 15.79
CA ILE A 224 -18.11 14.31 15.10
C ILE A 224 -18.61 13.96 13.70
N VAL A 225 -17.91 13.03 13.02
CA VAL A 225 -18.29 12.50 11.71
C VAL A 225 -18.27 10.98 11.74
N HIS A 226 -19.36 10.36 11.33
CA HIS A 226 -19.49 8.91 11.17
C HIS A 226 -20.61 8.62 10.15
N PRO A 227 -20.48 7.59 9.27
CA PRO A 227 -21.55 7.23 8.31
C PRO A 227 -22.84 6.74 9.01
N ASP A 228 -22.71 6.06 10.12
CA ASP A 228 -23.86 5.66 10.93
C ASP A 228 -24.29 6.82 11.83
N LYS A 229 -25.43 7.45 11.48
CA LYS A 229 -26.01 8.58 12.22
C LYS A 229 -26.32 8.26 13.68
N ARG A 230 -26.57 6.99 14.04
CA ARG A 230 -26.83 6.57 15.42
C ARG A 230 -25.62 6.82 16.32
N LYS A 231 -24.41 6.61 15.78
CA LYS A 231 -23.15 6.87 16.51
C LYS A 231 -22.91 8.36 16.76
N LEU A 232 -23.48 9.24 15.95
CA LEU A 232 -23.39 10.68 16.16
C LEU A 232 -24.25 11.17 17.33
N THR A 233 -25.31 10.44 17.66
CA THR A 233 -26.22 10.79 18.79
C THR A 233 -25.71 10.30 20.14
N ASP A 234 -24.77 9.35 20.14
CA ASP A 234 -24.19 8.86 21.38
C ASP A 234 -23.24 9.90 21.99
N PRO A 235 -23.24 10.06 23.33
CA PRO A 235 -22.40 11.08 23.98
C PRO A 235 -20.90 10.82 23.79
N ASN A 236 -20.49 9.55 23.75
CA ASN A 236 -19.13 9.13 23.42
C ASN A 236 -19.10 7.61 23.14
N ILE A 237 -17.98 7.13 22.61
CA ILE A 237 -17.78 5.70 22.30
C ILE A 237 -17.78 4.81 23.57
N TYR A 238 -17.55 5.40 24.74
CA TYR A 238 -17.51 4.68 26.02
C TYR A 238 -18.88 4.59 26.69
N SER A 239 -19.94 5.18 26.09
CA SER A 239 -21.26 5.21 26.69
C SER A 239 -21.87 3.81 26.81
N GLN A 240 -22.64 3.59 27.90
CA GLN A 240 -23.27 2.28 28.16
C GLN A 240 -24.32 1.86 27.10
N LYS A 241 -24.75 2.78 26.23
CA LYS A 241 -25.65 2.49 25.11
C LYS A 241 -24.96 1.65 24.02
N ASN A 242 -23.65 1.68 23.95
CA ASN A 242 -22.84 0.94 22.95
C ASN A 242 -22.45 -0.46 23.43
N ARG A 243 -23.29 -1.17 24.19
CA ARG A 243 -23.00 -2.53 24.72
C ARG A 243 -22.74 -3.58 23.63
N ASN A 244 -23.11 -3.31 22.38
CA ASN A 244 -22.88 -4.22 21.25
C ASN A 244 -21.63 -3.87 20.43
N VAL A 245 -20.76 -2.97 20.91
CA VAL A 245 -19.50 -2.62 20.24
C VAL A 245 -18.42 -3.58 20.72
N ASP A 246 -17.68 -4.14 19.77
CA ASP A 246 -16.56 -5.03 20.09
C ASP A 246 -15.48 -4.29 20.91
N PRO A 247 -14.92 -4.91 21.96
CA PRO A 247 -13.89 -4.29 22.78
C PRO A 247 -12.69 -3.76 21.98
N THR A 248 -12.37 -4.37 20.83
CA THR A 248 -11.27 -3.95 19.96
C THR A 248 -11.57 -2.64 19.24
N GLU A 249 -12.84 -2.35 18.90
CA GLU A 249 -13.25 -1.05 18.34
C GLU A 249 -13.09 0.06 19.39
N ILE A 250 -13.47 -0.24 20.64
CA ILE A 250 -13.27 0.70 21.77
C ILE A 250 -11.79 0.97 22.02
N GLU A 251 -10.94 -0.05 21.92
CA GLU A 251 -9.49 0.09 22.06
C GLU A 251 -8.90 0.97 20.95
N ALA A 252 -9.35 0.78 19.71
CA ALA A 252 -8.94 1.62 18.58
C ALA A 252 -9.32 3.09 18.83
N ALA A 253 -10.55 3.34 19.26
CA ALA A 253 -10.98 4.71 19.55
C ALA A 253 -10.26 5.32 20.76
N ARG A 254 -9.90 4.54 21.78
CA ARG A 254 -9.06 5.02 22.89
C ARG A 254 -7.71 5.52 22.40
N ALA A 255 -7.05 4.77 21.50
CA ALA A 255 -5.79 5.19 20.93
C ALA A 255 -5.93 6.50 20.13
N MET A 256 -7.03 6.64 19.37
CA MET A 256 -7.34 7.88 18.66
C MET A 256 -7.50 9.06 19.62
N VAL A 257 -8.27 8.90 20.67
CA VAL A 257 -8.51 9.96 21.70
C VAL A 257 -7.23 10.26 22.49
N ALA A 258 -6.37 9.26 22.72
CA ALA A 258 -5.07 9.45 23.37
C ALA A 258 -4.07 10.25 22.49
N GLY A 259 -4.43 10.59 21.27
CA GLY A 259 -3.56 11.32 20.34
C GLY A 259 -2.43 10.48 19.77
N GLU A 260 -2.60 9.16 19.75
CA GLU A 260 -1.71 8.24 19.06
C GLU A 260 -1.93 8.32 17.55
N SER A 261 -0.93 7.93 16.77
CA SER A 261 -1.02 7.74 15.33
C SER A 261 -0.63 6.32 14.97
N GLY A 262 -1.31 5.75 13.97
CA GLY A 262 -0.99 4.41 13.51
C GLY A 262 -2.18 3.67 12.92
N MET A 263 -2.11 2.35 13.01
CA MET A 263 -3.11 1.44 12.50
C MET A 263 -3.55 0.48 13.61
N LYS A 264 -4.85 0.28 13.75
CA LYS A 264 -5.40 -0.77 14.62
C LYS A 264 -6.41 -1.63 13.88
N LYS A 265 -6.37 -2.92 14.20
CA LYS A 265 -7.34 -3.90 13.73
C LYS A 265 -8.46 -4.04 14.77
N PHE A 266 -9.69 -4.10 14.32
CA PHE A 266 -10.85 -4.34 15.17
C PHE A 266 -11.86 -5.25 14.46
N ARG A 267 -12.72 -5.89 15.23
CA ARG A 267 -13.71 -6.84 14.72
C ARG A 267 -15.10 -6.23 14.69
N ARG A 268 -15.85 -6.56 13.64
CA ARG A 268 -17.27 -6.31 13.49
C ARG A 268 -18.02 -7.61 13.14
N ASP A 269 -19.34 -7.52 13.11
CA ASP A 269 -20.19 -8.67 12.75
C ASP A 269 -19.92 -9.19 11.33
N ASP A 270 -19.48 -8.34 10.42
CA ASP A 270 -19.18 -8.59 9.01
C ASP A 270 -17.70 -8.93 8.74
N GLY A 271 -16.85 -9.00 9.76
CA GLY A 271 -15.46 -9.38 9.61
C GLY A 271 -14.44 -8.50 10.34
N ASP A 272 -13.21 -8.63 9.92
CA ASP A 272 -12.09 -7.85 10.47
C ASP A 272 -11.95 -6.54 9.71
N TRP A 273 -11.77 -5.45 10.45
CA TRP A 273 -11.64 -4.10 9.94
C TRP A 273 -10.35 -3.46 10.42
N TYR A 274 -9.85 -2.49 9.66
CA TYR A 274 -8.71 -1.66 10.04
C TYR A 274 -9.12 -0.20 10.12
N VAL A 275 -8.56 0.51 11.10
CA VAL A 275 -8.56 1.96 11.15
C VAL A 275 -7.13 2.46 11.11
N PHE A 276 -6.86 3.38 10.18
CA PHE A 276 -5.65 4.18 10.12
C PHE A 276 -6.01 5.54 10.69
N TYR A 277 -5.27 6.01 11.68
CA TYR A 277 -5.66 7.20 12.41
C TYR A 277 -4.46 8.06 12.79
N GLN A 278 -4.73 9.34 12.89
CA GLN A 278 -3.75 10.33 13.28
C GLN A 278 -4.43 11.48 14.03
N PRO A 279 -3.80 12.03 15.10
CA PRO A 279 -4.30 13.22 15.75
C PRO A 279 -4.21 14.41 14.80
N PHE A 280 -5.27 15.20 14.77
CA PHE A 280 -5.34 16.43 14.01
C PHE A 280 -4.62 17.55 14.76
N LYS A 281 -3.32 17.67 14.51
CA LYS A 281 -2.45 18.67 15.15
C LYS A 281 -2.38 19.91 14.27
N ARG A 282 -2.71 21.05 14.84
CA ARG A 282 -2.57 22.36 14.21
C ARG A 282 -1.68 23.26 15.07
N VAL A 283 -1.02 24.20 14.43
CA VAL A 283 -0.33 25.30 15.10
C VAL A 283 -1.32 26.43 15.23
N ASP A 284 -1.50 26.92 16.45
CA ASP A 284 -2.42 28.02 16.72
C ASP A 284 -1.98 29.33 16.06
N TRP A 285 -2.91 30.27 15.99
CA TRP A 285 -2.79 31.60 15.38
C TRP A 285 -1.54 32.37 15.83
N ASP A 286 -1.12 32.22 17.09
CA ASP A 286 0.05 32.88 17.67
C ASP A 286 1.37 32.09 17.53
N GLY A 287 1.35 31.00 16.79
CA GLY A 287 2.51 30.11 16.61
C GLY A 287 2.82 29.26 17.85
N LYS A 288 1.99 29.31 18.88
CA LYS A 288 2.08 28.48 20.07
C LYS A 288 1.08 27.34 19.98
N ALA A 289 1.48 26.14 20.34
CA ALA A 289 0.60 24.99 20.41
C ALA A 289 -0.32 25.09 21.67
N HIS A 290 -1.25 26.04 21.63
CA HIS A 290 -2.23 26.23 22.68
C HIS A 290 -3.57 25.66 22.22
N GLY A 291 -3.98 24.55 22.80
CA GLY A 291 -5.30 23.98 22.59
C GLY A 291 -5.50 23.36 21.22
N SER A 292 -4.71 22.33 20.93
CA SER A 292 -5.07 21.44 19.80
C SER A 292 -6.56 21.08 19.95
N MET A 293 -7.30 21.12 18.86
CA MET A 293 -8.70 20.67 18.81
C MET A 293 -8.85 19.25 19.39
N ASN A 294 -7.71 18.57 19.65
CA ASN A 294 -7.61 17.19 20.12
C ASN A 294 -8.52 16.23 19.34
N TRP A 295 -8.78 16.57 18.09
CA TRP A 295 -9.50 15.74 17.17
C TRP A 295 -8.59 14.63 16.64
N SER A 296 -9.18 13.50 16.32
CA SER A 296 -8.49 12.43 15.64
C SER A 296 -9.24 12.05 14.37
N VAL A 297 -8.55 12.12 13.26
CA VAL A 297 -9.06 11.68 11.96
C VAL A 297 -8.71 10.22 11.77
N GLY A 298 -9.64 9.43 11.28
CA GLY A 298 -9.42 8.04 10.92
C GLY A 298 -10.02 7.71 9.57
N VAL A 299 -9.36 6.82 8.84
CA VAL A 299 -9.93 6.15 7.67
C VAL A 299 -10.08 4.67 7.98
N VAL A 300 -11.26 4.14 7.74
CA VAL A 300 -11.70 2.82 8.17
C VAL A 300 -12.05 1.99 6.96
N GLY A 301 -11.59 0.76 6.90
CA GLY A 301 -11.93 -0.15 5.82
C GLY A 301 -11.88 -1.62 6.22
N PRO A 302 -12.66 -2.50 5.53
CA PRO A 302 -12.60 -3.94 5.74
C PRO A 302 -11.22 -4.49 5.35
N GLU A 303 -10.75 -5.51 6.06
CA GLU A 303 -9.48 -6.19 5.76
C GLU A 303 -9.44 -6.72 4.33
N ASP A 304 -10.55 -7.31 3.90
CA ASP A 304 -10.65 -7.90 2.57
C ASP A 304 -10.59 -6.85 1.45
N ASP A 305 -11.06 -5.65 1.67
CA ASP A 305 -10.97 -4.57 0.67
C ASP A 305 -9.56 -3.97 0.62
N ILE A 306 -8.96 -3.73 1.80
CA ILE A 306 -7.63 -3.11 1.90
C ILE A 306 -6.57 -4.07 1.38
N PHE A 307 -6.66 -5.36 1.72
CA PHE A 307 -5.66 -6.37 1.39
C PHE A 307 -6.16 -7.42 0.38
N GLY A 308 -7.46 -7.48 0.06
CA GLY A 308 -8.08 -8.55 -0.72
C GLY A 308 -7.62 -8.59 -2.17
N MET A 309 -7.48 -7.46 -2.83
CA MET A 309 -6.98 -7.41 -4.21
C MET A 309 -5.56 -8.00 -4.30
N HIS A 310 -4.76 -7.82 -3.26
CA HIS A 310 -3.42 -8.36 -3.13
C HIS A 310 -3.41 -9.87 -2.90
N ASN A 311 -4.40 -10.40 -2.19
CA ASN A 311 -4.55 -11.85 -2.00
C ASN A 311 -4.87 -12.58 -3.31
N ILE A 312 -5.67 -11.99 -4.19
CA ILE A 312 -5.95 -12.55 -5.52
C ILE A 312 -4.67 -12.61 -6.36
N LEU A 313 -3.89 -11.53 -6.38
CA LEU A 313 -2.61 -11.50 -7.08
C LEU A 313 -1.62 -12.52 -6.52
N LEU A 314 -1.54 -12.67 -5.20
CA LEU A 314 -0.69 -13.68 -4.55
C LEU A 314 -1.14 -15.10 -4.92
N TRP A 315 -2.44 -15.39 -4.98
CA TRP A 315 -2.96 -16.67 -5.43
C TRP A 315 -2.59 -16.94 -6.90
N GLN A 316 -2.67 -15.94 -7.78
CA GLN A 316 -2.25 -16.07 -9.17
C GLN A 316 -0.75 -16.38 -9.28
N VAL A 317 0.09 -15.62 -8.56
CA VAL A 317 1.54 -15.85 -8.49
C VAL A 317 1.84 -17.24 -7.95
N PHE A 318 1.15 -17.68 -6.91
CA PHE A 318 1.31 -19.02 -6.33
C PHE A 318 0.95 -20.12 -7.33
N ILE A 319 -0.18 -20.01 -8.03
CA ILE A 319 -0.60 -20.98 -9.05
C ILE A 319 0.43 -21.04 -10.18
N ILE A 320 0.91 -19.88 -10.66
CA ILE A 320 1.95 -19.80 -11.70
C ILE A 320 3.25 -20.43 -11.22
N ALA A 321 3.66 -20.18 -9.98
CA ALA A 321 4.87 -20.74 -9.39
C ALA A 321 4.79 -22.28 -9.28
N VAL A 322 3.69 -22.79 -8.73
CA VAL A 322 3.45 -24.24 -8.61
C VAL A 322 3.39 -24.89 -9.99
N GLY A 323 2.64 -24.29 -10.92
CA GLY A 323 2.57 -24.76 -12.31
C GLY A 323 3.94 -24.77 -13.00
N GLY A 324 4.74 -23.72 -12.81
CA GLY A 324 6.10 -23.60 -13.32
C GLY A 324 7.05 -24.66 -12.76
N ILE A 325 7.00 -24.90 -11.46
CA ILE A 325 7.80 -25.95 -10.79
C ILE A 325 7.43 -27.35 -11.29
N LEU A 326 6.12 -27.64 -11.41
CA LEU A 326 5.64 -28.92 -11.93
C LEU A 326 6.07 -29.12 -13.39
N LEU A 327 5.89 -28.10 -14.21
CA LEU A 327 6.33 -28.14 -15.61
C LEU A 327 7.83 -28.35 -15.73
N PHE A 328 8.61 -27.63 -14.93
CA PHE A 328 10.07 -27.79 -14.88
C PHE A 328 10.47 -29.21 -14.47
N PHE A 329 9.84 -29.76 -13.44
CA PHE A 329 10.10 -31.13 -12.99
C PHE A 329 9.77 -32.17 -14.07
N VAL A 330 8.62 -32.03 -14.74
CA VAL A 330 8.22 -32.92 -15.84
C VAL A 330 9.19 -32.82 -17.01
N LEU A 331 9.54 -31.61 -17.41
CA LEU A 331 10.50 -31.36 -18.51
C LEU A 331 11.89 -31.91 -18.19
N CYS A 332 12.42 -31.63 -17.03
CA CYS A 332 13.71 -32.17 -16.58
C CYS A 332 13.69 -33.69 -16.53
N SER A 333 12.64 -34.28 -15.94
CA SER A 333 12.48 -35.74 -15.88
C SER A 333 12.40 -36.35 -17.28
N TRP A 334 11.64 -35.70 -18.20
CA TRP A 334 11.50 -36.18 -19.57
C TRP A 334 12.83 -36.09 -20.35
N ILE A 335 13.53 -34.93 -20.27
CA ILE A 335 14.82 -34.73 -20.92
C ILE A 335 15.85 -35.74 -20.42
N ILE A 336 15.95 -35.89 -19.09
CA ILE A 336 16.89 -36.85 -18.48
C ILE A 336 16.58 -38.29 -18.90
N ARG A 337 15.30 -38.69 -18.85
CA ARG A 337 14.91 -40.04 -19.30
C ARG A 337 15.21 -40.25 -20.78
N ARG A 338 14.94 -39.27 -21.63
CA ARG A 338 15.18 -39.34 -23.07
C ARG A 338 16.67 -39.37 -23.42
N GLN A 339 17.50 -38.62 -22.70
CA GLN A 339 18.94 -38.58 -22.95
C GLN A 339 19.69 -39.73 -22.31
N LEU A 340 19.30 -40.15 -21.09
CA LEU A 340 20.01 -41.19 -20.36
C LEU A 340 19.63 -42.62 -20.79
N LYS A 341 18.44 -42.83 -21.35
CA LYS A 341 18.00 -44.18 -21.81
C LYS A 341 18.91 -44.74 -22.88
N PRO A 342 19.32 -43.98 -23.92
CA PRO A 342 20.32 -44.48 -24.88
C PRO A 342 21.71 -44.69 -24.27
N MET A 343 22.14 -43.80 -23.37
CA MET A 343 23.43 -43.96 -22.68
C MET A 343 23.48 -45.20 -21.78
N ARG A 344 22.36 -45.55 -21.14
CA ARG A 344 22.26 -46.81 -20.38
C ARG A 344 22.43 -48.03 -21.30
N ARG A 345 21.74 -48.05 -22.41
CA ARG A 345 21.85 -49.15 -23.38
C ARG A 345 23.29 -49.27 -23.89
N LEU A 346 23.95 -48.14 -24.17
CA LEU A 346 25.37 -48.13 -24.55
C LEU A 346 26.26 -48.66 -23.43
N ALA A 347 25.97 -48.27 -22.18
CA ALA A 347 26.75 -48.75 -21.04
C ALA A 347 26.55 -50.24 -20.78
N ASP A 348 25.29 -50.72 -20.96
CA ASP A 348 24.99 -52.17 -20.84
C ASP A 348 25.64 -52.97 -21.97
N SER A 349 25.60 -52.47 -23.22
CA SER A 349 26.29 -53.08 -24.36
C SER A 349 27.81 -53.04 -24.21
N ALA A 350 28.35 -51.92 -23.64
CA ALA A 350 29.76 -51.83 -23.31
C ALA A 350 30.20 -52.86 -22.28
N ARG A 351 29.35 -53.17 -21.33
CA ARG A 351 29.57 -54.23 -20.34
C ARG A 351 29.60 -55.59 -20.97
N HIS A 352 28.63 -55.89 -21.84
CA HIS A 352 28.56 -57.17 -22.55
C HIS A 352 29.76 -57.36 -23.48
N ILE A 353 30.21 -56.28 -24.13
CA ILE A 353 31.45 -56.29 -24.95
C ILE A 353 32.69 -56.57 -24.07
N ALA A 354 32.75 -55.97 -22.88
CA ALA A 354 33.85 -56.21 -21.92
C ALA A 354 33.83 -57.66 -21.35
N GLU A 355 32.66 -58.28 -21.28
CA GLU A 355 32.47 -59.68 -20.91
C GLU A 355 32.78 -60.65 -22.09
N GLY A 356 33.17 -60.10 -23.26
CA GLY A 356 33.57 -60.94 -24.43
C GLY A 356 32.46 -61.23 -25.42
N ASN A 357 31.27 -60.63 -25.24
CA ASN A 357 30.14 -60.80 -26.15
C ASN A 357 30.11 -59.65 -27.21
N TYR A 358 30.82 -59.85 -28.30
CA TYR A 358 30.97 -58.84 -29.36
C TYR A 358 29.83 -58.88 -30.40
N ASN A 359 28.90 -59.86 -30.36
CA ASN A 359 27.84 -60.04 -31.35
C ASN A 359 26.52 -59.39 -30.97
N GLU A 360 26.45 -58.62 -29.89
CA GLU A 360 25.19 -58.01 -29.46
C GLU A 360 24.74 -56.93 -30.48
N MET A 361 23.50 -57.05 -30.95
CA MET A 361 22.92 -56.05 -31.88
C MET A 361 22.58 -54.75 -31.14
N LEU A 362 23.32 -53.70 -31.44
CA LEU A 362 22.95 -52.37 -31.00
C LEU A 362 21.71 -51.82 -31.73
N PRO A 363 20.72 -51.31 -30.99
CA PRO A 363 19.51 -50.78 -31.61
C PRO A 363 19.83 -49.62 -32.57
N PHE A 364 19.24 -49.67 -33.75
CA PHE A 364 19.41 -48.63 -34.76
C PHE A 364 18.70 -47.35 -34.30
N THR A 365 19.39 -46.23 -34.17
CA THR A 365 18.79 -44.95 -33.88
C THR A 365 19.12 -43.97 -35.01
N GLN A 366 18.07 -43.31 -35.55
CA GLN A 366 18.16 -42.23 -36.53
C GLN A 366 18.47 -40.87 -35.89
N ARG A 367 19.11 -40.85 -34.72
CA ARG A 367 19.44 -39.59 -34.03
C ARG A 367 20.58 -38.89 -34.74
N ARG A 368 20.40 -37.55 -34.94
CA ARG A 368 21.41 -36.67 -35.54
C ARG A 368 22.09 -35.79 -34.48
N ASP A 369 21.97 -36.15 -33.19
CA ASP A 369 22.63 -35.47 -32.08
C ASP A 369 23.94 -36.15 -31.67
N GLU A 370 24.62 -35.59 -30.68
CA GLU A 370 25.87 -36.08 -30.15
C GLU A 370 25.76 -37.54 -29.63
N ILE A 371 24.58 -37.90 -29.13
CA ILE A 371 24.31 -39.25 -28.67
C ILE A 371 24.14 -40.21 -29.85
N GLY A 372 23.55 -39.74 -30.94
CA GLY A 372 23.47 -40.50 -32.17
C GLY A 372 24.86 -40.73 -32.80
N LEU A 373 25.69 -39.68 -32.80
CA LEU A 373 27.07 -39.78 -33.24
C LEU A 373 27.87 -40.73 -32.34
N LEU A 374 27.65 -40.65 -31.02
CA LEU A 374 28.29 -41.57 -30.06
C LEU A 374 27.86 -43.03 -30.31
N GLN A 375 26.58 -43.29 -30.59
CA GLN A 375 26.09 -44.62 -30.91
C GLN A 375 26.67 -45.16 -32.21
N GLU A 376 26.77 -44.31 -33.24
CA GLU A 376 27.35 -44.69 -34.53
C GLU A 376 28.85 -45.03 -34.36
N ARG A 377 29.58 -44.17 -33.63
CA ARG A 377 30.99 -44.44 -33.33
C ARG A 377 31.17 -45.67 -32.44
N PHE A 378 30.27 -45.87 -31.48
CA PHE A 378 30.29 -47.06 -30.64
C PHE A 378 30.01 -48.35 -31.46
N LYS A 379 29.04 -48.29 -32.41
CA LYS A 379 28.77 -49.38 -33.34
C LYS A 379 29.97 -49.63 -34.25
N LYS A 380 30.62 -48.59 -34.70
CA LYS A 380 31.85 -48.70 -35.50
C LYS A 380 33.02 -49.30 -34.70
N MET A 381 33.11 -48.90 -33.42
CA MET A 381 34.04 -49.49 -32.46
C MET A 381 33.78 -50.96 -32.21
N GLN A 382 32.49 -51.31 -31.95
CA GLN A 382 32.08 -52.71 -31.75
C GLN A 382 32.49 -53.61 -32.96
N ARG A 383 32.17 -53.09 -34.18
CA ARG A 383 32.56 -53.79 -35.42
C ARG A 383 34.10 -53.89 -35.57
N SER A 384 34.79 -52.81 -35.19
CA SER A 384 36.25 -52.81 -35.23
C SER A 384 36.86 -53.78 -34.23
N LEU A 385 36.29 -53.79 -32.97
CA LEU A 385 36.71 -54.73 -31.94
C LEU A 385 36.40 -56.17 -32.32
N GLN A 386 35.18 -56.41 -32.89
CA GLN A 386 34.83 -57.74 -33.39
C GLN A 386 35.79 -58.18 -34.49
N LYS A 387 36.10 -57.28 -35.43
CA LYS A 387 37.08 -57.54 -36.46
C LYS A 387 38.50 -57.73 -35.90
N GLN A 388 38.85 -56.96 -34.85
CA GLN A 388 40.14 -57.09 -34.17
C GLN A 388 40.22 -58.34 -33.28
N VAL A 389 39.10 -58.77 -32.69
CA VAL A 389 39.05 -60.07 -31.97
C VAL A 389 39.18 -61.24 -32.94
N ASP A 390 38.59 -61.09 -34.12
CA ASP A 390 38.79 -62.05 -35.22
C ASP A 390 40.19 -61.94 -35.82
N ASP A 391 40.77 -60.72 -35.87
CA ASP A 391 42.15 -60.44 -36.31
C ASP A 391 43.16 -60.58 -35.15
N LEU A 392 42.74 -60.59 -33.86
CA LEU A 392 43.57 -60.60 -32.64
C LEU A 392 44.29 -61.94 -32.39
N LYS A 393 44.08 -62.86 -33.22
CA LYS A 393 45.04 -63.92 -33.34
C LYS A 393 46.39 -63.45 -33.99
N GLU A 394 46.36 -62.25 -34.61
CA GLU A 394 47.56 -61.75 -35.32
C GLU A 394 48.17 -60.41 -34.85
N GLU A 395 47.44 -59.47 -34.13
CA GLU A 395 48.12 -58.20 -33.80
C GLU A 395 47.67 -57.56 -32.50
N THR A 396 48.44 -57.68 -31.47
CA THR A 396 48.32 -57.05 -30.14
C THR A 396 48.62 -55.54 -30.14
N GLN A 397 49.03 -54.96 -31.25
CA GLN A 397 49.56 -53.57 -31.31
C GLN A 397 48.53 -52.46 -31.61
N ARG A 398 47.31 -52.81 -32.08
CA ARG A 398 46.32 -51.80 -32.46
C ARG A 398 45.43 -51.33 -31.32
N LEU A 399 45.41 -52.03 -30.19
CA LEU A 399 44.57 -51.71 -29.01
C LEU A 399 44.91 -50.36 -28.34
N SER A 400 46.15 -49.90 -28.50
CA SER A 400 46.62 -48.65 -27.90
C SER A 400 46.12 -47.38 -28.64
N GLN A 401 45.83 -47.49 -29.91
CA GLN A 401 45.45 -46.32 -30.72
C GLN A 401 43.98 -45.92 -30.55
N TYR A 402 43.09 -46.87 -30.26
CA TYR A 402 41.63 -46.60 -30.08
C TYR A 402 41.25 -46.01 -28.73
N GLY A 403 42.05 -46.20 -27.69
CA GLY A 403 41.86 -45.58 -26.38
C GLY A 403 41.98 -44.04 -26.37
N GLY A 404 42.81 -43.54 -27.32
CA GLY A 404 43.04 -42.10 -27.47
C GLY A 404 41.84 -41.34 -28.11
N GLU A 405 41.18 -41.97 -29.07
CA GLU A 405 40.03 -41.37 -29.77
C GLU A 405 38.75 -41.29 -28.92
N LEU A 406 38.59 -42.26 -28.02
CA LEU A 406 37.45 -42.27 -27.10
C LEU A 406 37.53 -41.11 -26.08
N ARG A 407 38.73 -40.76 -25.68
CA ARG A 407 38.98 -39.60 -24.78
C ARG A 407 38.61 -38.28 -25.44
N SER A 408 38.93 -38.11 -26.72
CA SER A 408 38.63 -36.90 -27.47
C SER A 408 37.13 -36.67 -27.69
N ALA A 409 36.34 -37.75 -27.73
CA ALA A 409 34.88 -37.66 -27.86
C ALA A 409 34.18 -37.27 -26.54
N CYS A 410 34.74 -37.70 -25.40
CA CYS A 410 34.24 -37.33 -24.07
C CYS A 410 34.49 -35.84 -23.74
N ASP A 411 35.67 -35.32 -24.14
CA ASP A 411 36.02 -33.92 -23.88
C ASP A 411 35.13 -32.93 -24.64
N LYS A 412 34.68 -33.27 -25.85
CA LYS A 412 33.71 -32.45 -26.61
C LYS A 412 32.31 -32.39 -26.02
N THR A 413 31.93 -33.41 -25.27
CA THR A 413 30.63 -33.43 -24.60
C THR A 413 30.64 -32.56 -23.34
N ILE A 414 31.78 -32.47 -22.66
CA ILE A 414 31.99 -31.61 -21.48
C ILE A 414 31.99 -30.13 -21.87
N GLU A 415 32.51 -29.78 -23.03
CA GLU A 415 32.58 -28.39 -23.52
C GLU A 415 31.18 -27.82 -23.86
N ASN A 416 30.27 -28.65 -24.33
CA ASN A 416 28.91 -28.24 -24.64
C ASN A 416 28.03 -28.02 -23.38
N ASP A 417 28.27 -28.73 -22.32
CA ASP A 417 27.55 -28.55 -21.04
C ASP A 417 28.06 -27.29 -20.30
N ALA A 418 29.34 -26.93 -20.47
CA ALA A 418 29.86 -25.71 -19.89
C ALA A 418 29.27 -24.44 -20.52
N VAL A 419 28.98 -24.44 -21.82
CA VAL A 419 28.34 -23.32 -22.51
C VAL A 419 26.86 -23.15 -22.04
N LYS A 420 26.18 -24.25 -21.86
CA LYS A 420 24.79 -24.25 -21.38
C LYS A 420 24.68 -23.74 -19.94
N THR A 421 25.61 -24.16 -19.10
CA THR A 421 25.68 -23.73 -17.69
C THR A 421 26.06 -22.26 -17.57
N SER A 422 26.99 -21.79 -18.43
CA SER A 422 27.39 -20.38 -18.42
C SER A 422 26.28 -19.44 -18.90
N LEU A 423 25.45 -19.85 -19.86
CA LEU A 423 24.31 -19.08 -20.34
C LEU A 423 23.22 -18.95 -19.26
N LEU A 424 22.89 -20.05 -18.58
CA LEU A 424 21.93 -20.05 -17.49
C LEU A 424 22.42 -19.17 -16.32
N ARG A 425 23.70 -19.26 -15.98
CA ARG A 425 24.31 -18.44 -14.94
C ARG A 425 24.26 -16.95 -15.30
N TYR A 426 24.62 -16.59 -16.54
CA TYR A 426 24.52 -15.22 -17.02
C TYR A 426 23.08 -14.67 -16.93
N MET A 427 22.08 -15.47 -17.29
CA MET A 427 20.69 -15.06 -17.21
C MET A 427 20.22 -14.87 -15.75
N THR A 428 20.64 -15.75 -14.85
CA THR A 428 20.35 -15.64 -13.42
C THR A 428 21.01 -14.40 -12.82
N ASP A 429 22.26 -14.10 -13.17
CA ASP A 429 22.97 -12.91 -12.71
C ASP A 429 22.27 -11.62 -13.19
N GLN A 430 21.81 -11.57 -14.45
CA GLN A 430 21.04 -10.45 -14.97
C GLN A 430 19.71 -10.24 -14.24
N MET A 431 19.01 -11.34 -13.95
CA MET A 431 17.76 -11.27 -13.18
C MET A 431 17.98 -10.73 -11.76
N THR A 432 19.07 -11.15 -11.12
CA THR A 432 19.47 -10.69 -9.78
C THR A 432 19.76 -9.19 -9.77
N VAL A 433 20.48 -8.69 -10.78
CA VAL A 433 20.77 -7.25 -10.92
C VAL A 433 19.49 -6.42 -11.05
N HIS A 434 18.54 -6.87 -11.86
CA HIS A 434 17.27 -6.15 -11.98
C HIS A 434 16.44 -6.21 -10.69
N ALA A 435 16.41 -7.33 -9.98
CA ALA A 435 15.75 -7.48 -8.70
C ALA A 435 16.37 -6.58 -7.61
N GLU A 436 17.71 -6.49 -7.55
CA GLU A 436 18.43 -5.60 -6.64
C GLU A 436 18.14 -4.11 -6.91
N HIS A 437 18.03 -3.72 -8.17
CA HIS A 437 17.65 -2.35 -8.53
C HIS A 437 16.22 -2.01 -8.12
N ILE A 438 15.30 -2.94 -8.27
CA ILE A 438 13.91 -2.79 -7.79
C ILE A 438 13.89 -2.64 -6.27
N ASP A 439 14.59 -3.52 -5.56
CA ASP A 439 14.68 -3.49 -4.09
C ASP A 439 15.30 -2.18 -3.58
N LYS A 440 16.41 -1.75 -4.17
CA LYS A 440 17.11 -0.50 -3.82
C LYS A 440 16.22 0.73 -4.04
N SER A 441 15.52 0.77 -5.17
CA SER A 441 14.63 1.89 -5.49
C SER A 441 13.39 1.89 -4.61
N THR A 442 12.84 0.73 -4.28
CA THR A 442 11.71 0.57 -3.36
C THR A 442 12.09 0.95 -1.94
N THR A 443 13.26 0.49 -1.46
CA THR A 443 13.80 0.85 -0.14
C THR A 443 14.05 2.36 -0.02
N LYS A 444 14.57 2.98 -1.08
CA LYS A 444 14.81 4.42 -1.12
C LYS A 444 13.52 5.22 -1.08
N LEU A 445 12.47 4.73 -1.74
CA LEU A 445 11.13 5.28 -1.66
C LEU A 445 10.52 5.09 -0.26
N CYS A 446 10.64 3.91 0.34
CA CYS A 446 10.06 3.61 1.65
C CYS A 446 10.72 4.40 2.79
N ASN A 447 12.04 4.55 2.75
CA ASN A 447 12.81 5.16 3.85
C ASN A 447 12.92 6.69 3.72
N GLY A 448 12.82 7.23 2.51
CA GLY A 448 13.05 8.66 2.25
C GLY A 448 11.84 9.46 1.79
N TYR A 449 10.64 8.89 1.80
CA TYR A 449 9.43 9.49 1.20
C TYR A 449 9.11 10.93 1.65
N ARG A 450 9.48 11.28 2.89
CA ARG A 450 9.23 12.62 3.43
C ARG A 450 10.23 13.69 2.95
N ASP A 451 11.39 13.26 2.47
CA ASP A 451 12.52 14.14 2.12
C ASP A 451 12.78 14.20 0.61
N LEU A 452 12.12 13.34 -0.16
CA LEU A 452 12.27 13.27 -1.61
C LEU A 452 11.33 14.23 -2.33
N SER A 453 11.84 14.96 -3.29
CA SER A 453 11.03 15.79 -4.19
C SER A 453 10.16 14.91 -5.10
N ARG A 454 9.03 15.45 -5.56
CA ARG A 454 8.11 14.75 -6.48
C ARG A 454 8.83 14.20 -7.72
N LYS A 455 9.83 14.94 -8.23
CA LYS A 455 10.63 14.53 -9.38
C LYS A 455 11.55 13.32 -9.08
N GLU A 456 12.05 13.24 -7.86
CA GLU A 456 12.88 12.10 -7.42
C GLU A 456 12.02 10.85 -7.16
N ILE A 457 10.80 11.04 -6.67
CA ILE A 457 9.82 9.95 -6.50
C ILE A 457 9.45 9.37 -7.86
N ASP A 458 9.08 10.22 -8.82
CA ASP A 458 8.75 9.80 -10.19
C ASP A 458 9.94 9.05 -10.83
N GLN A 459 11.17 9.53 -10.62
CA GLN A 459 12.38 8.88 -11.13
C GLN A 459 12.62 7.50 -10.49
N GLN A 460 12.32 7.31 -9.19
CA GLN A 460 12.44 6.01 -8.55
C GLN A 460 11.33 5.05 -9.01
N VAL A 461 10.12 5.54 -9.20
CA VAL A 461 9.00 4.77 -9.76
C VAL A 461 9.30 4.33 -11.18
N ASP A 462 9.79 5.23 -12.03
CA ASP A 462 10.22 4.89 -13.40
C ASP A 462 11.34 3.84 -13.41
N THR A 463 12.28 3.94 -12.47
CA THR A 463 13.34 2.95 -12.32
C THR A 463 12.78 1.57 -11.95
N ILE A 464 11.86 1.50 -10.99
CA ILE A 464 11.20 0.25 -10.60
C ILE A 464 10.43 -0.33 -11.78
N GLN A 465 9.67 0.50 -12.49
CA GLN A 465 8.89 0.08 -13.65
C GLN A 465 9.79 -0.42 -14.79
N HIS A 466 10.89 0.29 -15.06
CA HIS A 466 11.87 -0.09 -16.07
C HIS A 466 12.51 -1.47 -15.76
N HIS A 467 12.99 -1.66 -14.52
CA HIS A 467 13.61 -2.91 -14.12
C HIS A 467 12.62 -4.06 -13.99
N SER A 468 11.36 -3.77 -13.58
CA SER A 468 10.28 -4.76 -13.56
C SER A 468 9.93 -5.23 -14.97
N LEU A 469 9.84 -4.32 -15.93
CA LEU A 469 9.64 -4.65 -17.35
C LEU A 469 10.80 -5.47 -17.90
N ALA A 470 12.04 -5.08 -17.58
CA ALA A 470 13.24 -5.82 -17.99
C ALA A 470 13.25 -7.26 -17.41
N LEU A 471 12.82 -7.42 -16.16
CA LEU A 471 12.72 -8.73 -15.51
C LEU A 471 11.65 -9.62 -16.17
N VAL A 472 10.50 -9.04 -16.51
CA VAL A 472 9.44 -9.74 -17.27
C VAL A 472 9.93 -10.13 -18.67
N GLU A 473 10.72 -9.27 -19.31
CA GLU A 473 11.26 -9.55 -20.64
C GLU A 473 12.34 -10.64 -20.62
N LEU A 474 13.20 -10.66 -19.59
CA LEU A 474 14.14 -11.75 -19.35
C LEU A 474 13.41 -13.08 -19.09
N LEU A 475 12.34 -13.07 -18.29
CA LEU A 475 11.50 -14.26 -18.06
C LEU A 475 10.84 -14.75 -19.35
N ARG A 476 10.38 -13.82 -20.21
CA ARG A 476 9.86 -14.16 -21.54
C ARG A 476 10.94 -14.72 -22.47
N LEU A 477 12.16 -14.23 -22.37
CA LEU A 477 13.32 -14.75 -23.13
C LEU A 477 13.67 -16.18 -22.69
N VAL A 478 13.66 -16.46 -21.38
CA VAL A 478 13.86 -17.82 -20.83
C VAL A 478 12.75 -18.75 -21.31
N GLY A 479 11.49 -18.31 -21.25
CA GLY A 479 10.34 -19.08 -21.75
C GLY A 479 10.43 -19.39 -23.25
N ARG A 480 10.78 -18.37 -24.07
CA ARG A 480 10.99 -18.55 -25.52
C ARG A 480 12.18 -19.46 -25.83
N TYR A 481 13.25 -19.39 -25.02
CA TYR A 481 14.41 -20.27 -25.23
C TYR A 481 14.09 -21.72 -24.87
N ALA A 482 13.27 -21.95 -23.82
CA ALA A 482 12.75 -23.24 -23.47
C ALA A 482 11.80 -23.80 -24.57
N GLU A 483 10.88 -22.97 -25.10
CA GLU A 483 10.00 -23.35 -26.20
C GLU A 483 10.75 -23.61 -27.51
N ASN A 484 11.78 -22.82 -27.84
CA ASN A 484 12.60 -23.02 -29.03
C ASN A 484 13.52 -24.24 -28.91
N GLY A 485 13.93 -24.58 -27.68
CA GLY A 485 14.62 -25.85 -27.39
C GLY A 485 13.73 -27.06 -27.67
N ILE A 486 12.45 -26.96 -27.33
CA ILE A 486 11.43 -27.99 -27.59
C ILE A 486 11.12 -28.10 -29.09
N ARG A 487 11.00 -26.96 -29.80
CA ARG A 487 10.72 -26.95 -31.26
C ARG A 487 11.88 -27.49 -32.11
N LYS A 488 13.14 -27.29 -31.70
CA LYS A 488 14.29 -27.82 -32.44
C LYS A 488 14.60 -29.30 -32.12
N GLY A 489 14.15 -29.80 -30.95
CA GLY A 489 14.24 -31.22 -30.60
C GLY A 489 13.07 -32.07 -31.10
N GLY A 490 12.04 -31.49 -31.70
CA GLY A 490 10.80 -32.13 -32.06
C GLY A 490 10.52 -32.23 -33.57
N ARG A 491 11.55 -32.27 -34.41
CA ARG A 491 11.35 -32.72 -35.80
C ARG A 491 12.17 -34.02 -36.05
N PRO A 492 11.47 -35.09 -36.47
CA PRO A 492 12.10 -36.34 -36.83
C PRO A 492 13.01 -36.20 -38.05
#